data_1a75e4a7b39ab5aba15acf2f066a272f
#
_entry.id   1a75e4a7b39ab5aba15acf2f066a272f
#
_cell.length_a   1.000
_cell.length_b   1.000
_cell.length_c   1.000
_cell.angle_alpha   90.00
_cell.angle_beta   90.00
_cell.angle_gamma   90.00
#
_symmetry.space_group_name_H-M   'P 1'
#
loop_
_entity.id
_entity.type
_entity.pdbx_description
1 polymer ?
#
loop_
_entity_poly.entity_id
_entity_poly.type
_entity_poly.pdbx_seq_one_letter_code
_entity_poly.pdbx_strand_id
1 'polypeptide(L)'
;MASKKLKFGIQNGLNVARAGYTEDQIITACQLADRTGYDSIFYMDHTNVPQWKNATVLDPWVMLSAIAAVTNNVELGTCVTDAIRRHPSNIALAAITLDRISKGRAILGIGAGEAQNLKEFCIPFEKPVSKWAEQIEVIKKLYNSNPDNTVDYEGQYYQLKQACLQAASIRKPHPPTYMASGGKRTLDLTGKLGEGWLPIGYTPELFEDHRKQIEVSMDKYGRSQ
;
A
#
# COMPACT_ATOMS: atom_id res chain seq x y z
N MET A 1 24.91 3.79 18.47
CA MET A 1 23.73 3.52 17.65
C MET A 1 24.15 2.59 16.51
N ALA A 2 23.61 1.40 16.40
CA ALA A 2 23.88 0.55 15.25
C ALA A 2 23.38 1.25 13.99
N SER A 3 24.22 1.42 12.97
CA SER A 3 23.80 2.00 11.69
C SER A 3 22.72 1.10 11.10
N LYS A 4 21.52 1.62 10.91
CA LYS A 4 20.48 0.88 10.19
C LYS A 4 21.01 0.58 8.78
N LYS A 5 21.14 -0.68 8.46
CA LYS A 5 21.56 -1.12 7.12
C LYS A 5 20.53 -0.60 6.10
N LEU A 6 21.01 0.02 5.02
CA LEU A 6 20.14 0.39 3.91
C LEU A 6 19.49 -0.85 3.32
N LYS A 7 18.22 -0.73 2.98
CA LYS A 7 17.44 -1.77 2.31
C LYS A 7 17.20 -1.37 0.86
N PHE A 8 17.22 -2.33 -0.05
CA PHE A 8 17.01 -2.12 -1.47
C PHE A 8 15.78 -2.89 -1.93
N GLY A 9 14.86 -2.18 -2.60
CA GLY A 9 13.68 -2.78 -3.19
C GLY A 9 13.62 -2.55 -4.69
N ILE A 10 12.81 -3.35 -5.37
CA ILE A 10 12.43 -3.10 -6.76
C ILE A 10 10.95 -2.77 -6.83
N GLN A 11 10.59 -1.95 -7.80
CA GLN A 11 9.21 -1.62 -8.11
C GLN A 11 8.87 -2.11 -9.52
N ASN A 12 7.90 -3.01 -9.61
CA ASN A 12 7.24 -3.37 -10.86
C ASN A 12 6.20 -2.30 -11.18
N GLY A 13 6.69 -1.22 -11.76
CA GLY A 13 5.92 -0.03 -12.05
C GLY A 13 5.60 0.14 -13.53
N LEU A 14 5.29 1.36 -13.91
CA LEU A 14 4.87 1.75 -15.26
C LEU A 14 5.87 1.34 -16.36
N ASN A 15 7.17 1.33 -16.07
CA ASN A 15 8.18 0.93 -17.06
C ASN A 15 8.10 -0.56 -17.41
N VAL A 16 7.77 -1.42 -16.45
CA VAL A 16 7.55 -2.85 -16.68
C VAL A 16 6.30 -3.04 -17.55
N ALA A 17 5.22 -2.34 -17.22
CA ALA A 17 4.00 -2.36 -18.01
C ALA A 17 4.23 -1.90 -19.48
N ARG A 18 4.99 -0.80 -19.64
CA ARG A 18 5.35 -0.26 -20.96
C ARG A 18 6.22 -1.20 -21.79
N ALA A 19 7.13 -1.92 -21.15
CA ALA A 19 8.06 -2.81 -21.85
C ALA A 19 7.42 -4.09 -22.37
N GLY A 20 6.16 -4.38 -21.99
CA GLY A 20 5.42 -5.54 -22.48
C GLY A 20 5.95 -6.89 -21.97
N TYR A 21 6.54 -6.92 -20.77
CA TYR A 21 6.95 -8.18 -20.15
C TYR A 21 5.73 -9.07 -19.86
N THR A 22 5.92 -10.35 -20.07
CA THR A 22 4.90 -11.36 -19.69
C THR A 22 4.90 -11.58 -18.18
N GLU A 23 3.81 -12.15 -17.68
CA GLU A 23 3.65 -12.50 -16.26
C GLU A 23 4.77 -13.42 -15.78
N ASP A 24 5.15 -14.42 -16.59
CA ASP A 24 6.25 -15.34 -16.29
C ASP A 24 7.60 -14.64 -16.19
N GLN A 25 7.86 -13.67 -17.07
CA GLN A 25 9.09 -12.86 -17.02
C GLN A 25 9.14 -11.99 -15.75
N ILE A 26 8.01 -11.40 -15.38
CA ILE A 26 7.89 -10.60 -14.13
C ILE A 26 8.12 -11.49 -12.91
N ILE A 27 7.45 -12.65 -12.85
CA ILE A 27 7.60 -13.60 -11.74
C ILE A 27 9.04 -14.11 -11.64
N THR A 28 9.66 -14.45 -12.78
CA THR A 28 11.07 -14.89 -12.81
C THR A 28 12.02 -13.80 -12.31
N ALA A 29 11.82 -12.55 -12.71
CA ALA A 29 12.60 -11.42 -12.21
C ALA A 29 12.43 -11.22 -10.69
N CYS A 30 11.23 -11.40 -10.18
CA CYS A 30 10.94 -11.32 -8.73
C CYS A 30 11.62 -12.46 -7.96
N GLN A 31 11.65 -13.69 -8.50
CA GLN A 31 12.39 -14.80 -7.90
C GLN A 31 13.91 -14.55 -7.91
N LEU A 32 14.43 -13.93 -8.97
CA LEU A 32 15.84 -13.54 -9.03
C LEU A 32 16.15 -12.50 -7.95
N ALA A 33 15.32 -11.46 -7.81
CA ALA A 33 15.47 -10.45 -6.77
C ALA A 33 15.48 -11.07 -5.36
N ASP A 34 14.56 -12.00 -5.08
CA ASP A 34 14.51 -12.73 -3.80
C ASP A 34 15.79 -13.49 -3.49
N ARG A 35 16.38 -14.14 -4.50
CA ARG A 35 17.63 -14.92 -4.36
C ARG A 35 18.89 -14.07 -4.30
N THR A 36 18.88 -12.88 -4.89
CA THR A 36 20.04 -11.98 -4.95
C THR A 36 20.10 -10.99 -3.81
N GLY A 37 19.15 -11.05 -2.86
CA GLY A 37 19.23 -10.31 -1.61
C GLY A 37 18.60 -8.92 -1.66
N TYR A 38 17.65 -8.67 -2.57
CA TYR A 38 16.78 -7.52 -2.44
C TYR A 38 15.88 -7.68 -1.20
N ASP A 39 15.54 -6.57 -0.57
CA ASP A 39 14.74 -6.55 0.66
C ASP A 39 13.23 -6.50 0.40
N SER A 40 12.81 -5.91 -0.74
CA SER A 40 11.38 -5.75 -1.03
C SER A 40 11.06 -5.69 -2.53
N ILE A 41 9.82 -6.06 -2.85
CA ILE A 41 9.22 -5.95 -4.18
C ILE A 41 7.90 -5.20 -4.04
N PHE A 42 7.73 -4.12 -4.79
CA PHE A 42 6.50 -3.35 -4.85
C PHE A 42 5.85 -3.46 -6.23
N TYR A 43 4.52 -3.47 -6.26
CA TYR A 43 3.74 -3.53 -7.50
C TYR A 43 2.76 -2.35 -7.57
N MET A 44 2.68 -1.70 -8.74
CA MET A 44 1.75 -0.58 -8.96
C MET A 44 0.30 -1.05 -9.05
N ASP A 45 -0.66 -0.20 -8.66
CA ASP A 45 -2.09 -0.44 -8.80
C ASP A 45 -2.74 0.57 -9.75
N HIS A 46 -2.56 0.35 -11.05
CA HIS A 46 -3.27 1.07 -12.10
C HIS A 46 -4.29 0.16 -12.77
N THR A 47 -5.33 0.73 -13.37
CA THR A 47 -6.25 0.04 -14.27
C THR A 47 -5.87 0.25 -15.72
N ASN A 48 -5.33 1.42 -16.02
CA ASN A 48 -4.85 1.79 -17.34
C ASN A 48 -3.70 2.81 -17.22
N VAL A 49 -3.01 3.02 -18.33
CA VAL A 49 -1.98 4.04 -18.49
C VAL A 49 -2.23 4.69 -19.85
N PRO A 50 -3.14 5.68 -19.95
CA PRO A 50 -3.63 6.20 -21.22
C PRO A 50 -2.55 6.69 -22.17
N GLN A 51 -1.41 7.16 -21.64
CA GLN A 51 -0.25 7.60 -22.42
C GLN A 51 0.50 6.46 -23.11
N TRP A 52 0.26 5.20 -22.74
CA TRP A 52 0.95 4.03 -23.30
C TRP A 52 -0.03 2.96 -23.79
N LYS A 53 -0.42 3.06 -25.07
CA LYS A 53 -1.45 2.19 -25.68
C LYS A 53 -1.17 0.69 -25.59
N ASN A 54 0.10 0.31 -25.52
CA ASN A 54 0.51 -1.11 -25.53
C ASN A 54 1.00 -1.59 -24.14
N ALA A 55 0.74 -0.82 -23.09
CA ALA A 55 1.13 -1.24 -21.74
C ALA A 55 0.24 -2.40 -21.26
N THR A 56 0.86 -3.42 -20.69
CA THR A 56 0.16 -4.48 -19.95
C THR A 56 0.05 -4.08 -18.49
N VAL A 57 -1.15 -3.83 -18.02
CA VAL A 57 -1.43 -3.45 -16.62
C VAL A 57 -2.17 -4.59 -15.94
N LEU A 58 -1.62 -5.09 -14.85
CA LEU A 58 -2.13 -6.25 -14.13
C LEU A 58 -2.52 -5.85 -12.71
N ASP A 59 -3.52 -6.55 -12.14
CA ASP A 59 -3.95 -6.31 -10.76
C ASP A 59 -2.81 -6.65 -9.77
N PRO A 60 -2.39 -5.69 -8.92
CA PRO A 60 -1.25 -5.87 -8.03
C PRO A 60 -1.47 -6.96 -6.97
N TRP A 61 -2.69 -7.11 -6.47
CA TRP A 61 -2.98 -8.09 -5.42
C TRP A 61 -2.88 -9.52 -5.93
N VAL A 62 -3.33 -9.74 -7.19
CA VAL A 62 -3.21 -11.03 -7.88
C VAL A 62 -1.75 -11.33 -8.18
N MET A 63 -1.01 -10.37 -8.75
CA MET A 63 0.41 -10.53 -9.06
C MET A 63 1.27 -10.73 -7.81
N LEU A 64 1.07 -9.93 -6.77
CA LEU A 64 1.80 -10.06 -5.51
C LEU A 64 1.52 -11.42 -4.83
N SER A 65 0.31 -11.95 -4.95
CA SER A 65 -0.02 -13.29 -4.43
C SER A 65 0.72 -14.39 -5.18
N ALA A 66 0.80 -14.30 -6.51
CA ALA A 66 1.60 -15.22 -7.32
C ALA A 66 3.09 -15.15 -6.98
N ILE A 67 3.64 -13.92 -6.84
CA ILE A 67 5.03 -13.69 -6.45
C ILE A 67 5.28 -14.20 -5.01
N ALA A 68 4.35 -14.01 -4.09
CA ALA A 68 4.46 -14.48 -2.71
C ALA A 68 4.61 -16.01 -2.61
N ALA A 69 3.91 -16.73 -3.48
CA ALA A 69 3.93 -18.19 -3.50
C ALA A 69 5.28 -18.78 -3.98
N VAL A 70 6.10 -17.99 -4.69
CA VAL A 70 7.37 -18.44 -5.30
C VAL A 70 8.61 -17.71 -4.76
N THR A 71 8.44 -16.87 -3.73
CA THR A 71 9.52 -16.14 -3.03
C THR A 71 9.49 -16.42 -1.54
N ASN A 72 10.62 -16.23 -0.85
CA ASN A 72 10.74 -16.59 0.57
C ASN A 72 11.24 -15.45 1.48
N ASN A 73 11.96 -14.46 0.96
CA ASN A 73 12.69 -13.47 1.77
C ASN A 73 12.15 -12.05 1.60
N VAL A 74 11.87 -11.63 0.36
CA VAL A 74 11.47 -10.25 0.04
C VAL A 74 10.13 -9.86 0.67
N GLU A 75 10.06 -8.67 1.23
CA GLU A 75 8.79 -8.03 1.59
C GLU A 75 8.02 -7.67 0.31
N LEU A 76 6.70 -7.77 0.35
CA LEU A 76 5.82 -7.63 -0.82
C LEU A 76 4.76 -6.57 -0.56
N GLY A 77 4.71 -5.54 -1.38
CA GLY A 77 3.78 -4.44 -1.17
C GLY A 77 3.20 -3.84 -2.43
N THR A 78 2.06 -3.18 -2.28
CA THR A 78 1.53 -2.30 -3.32
C THR A 78 2.24 -0.94 -3.28
N CYS A 79 2.51 -0.35 -4.46
CA CYS A 79 3.09 0.99 -4.54
C CYS A 79 2.42 1.82 -5.65
N VAL A 80 1.24 2.34 -5.36
CA VAL A 80 0.41 2.16 -4.16
C VAL A 80 -0.99 1.74 -4.57
N THR A 81 -1.71 1.00 -3.71
CA THR A 81 -3.12 0.70 -4.00
C THR A 81 -3.98 1.95 -3.92
N ASP A 82 -4.98 2.00 -4.79
CA ASP A 82 -5.90 3.12 -4.91
C ASP A 82 -7.01 3.04 -3.85
N ALA A 83 -7.06 4.03 -2.99
CA ALA A 83 -8.04 4.13 -1.92
C ALA A 83 -9.49 4.37 -2.40
N ILE A 84 -9.70 4.80 -3.64
CA ILE A 84 -11.05 5.18 -4.12
C ILE A 84 -11.76 4.03 -4.82
N ARG A 85 -11.02 3.21 -5.58
CA ARG A 85 -11.60 2.10 -6.35
C ARG A 85 -12.06 0.93 -5.51
N ARG A 86 -11.48 0.75 -4.33
CA ARG A 86 -11.71 -0.43 -3.50
C ARG A 86 -12.29 -0.05 -2.14
N HIS A 87 -13.31 -0.78 -1.71
CA HIS A 87 -13.82 -0.64 -0.34
C HIS A 87 -12.73 -1.01 0.69
N PRO A 88 -12.63 -0.33 1.85
CA PRO A 88 -11.61 -0.61 2.87
C PRO A 88 -11.59 -2.07 3.36
N SER A 89 -12.74 -2.74 3.42
CA SER A 89 -12.80 -4.16 3.77
C SER A 89 -12.09 -5.05 2.75
N ASN A 90 -12.20 -4.75 1.45
CA ASN A 90 -11.53 -5.50 0.41
C ASN A 90 -10.02 -5.32 0.46
N ILE A 91 -9.55 -4.08 0.72
CA ILE A 91 -8.11 -3.80 0.88
C ILE A 91 -7.57 -4.50 2.14
N ALA A 92 -8.27 -4.40 3.26
CA ALA A 92 -7.85 -5.04 4.51
C ALA A 92 -7.76 -6.57 4.35
N LEU A 93 -8.78 -7.19 3.75
CA LEU A 93 -8.79 -8.64 3.50
C LEU A 93 -7.68 -9.05 2.52
N ALA A 94 -7.47 -8.30 1.44
CA ALA A 94 -6.41 -8.58 0.47
C ALA A 94 -5.02 -8.49 1.12
N ALA A 95 -4.76 -7.46 1.94
CA ALA A 95 -3.50 -7.30 2.66
C ALA A 95 -3.25 -8.44 3.66
N ILE A 96 -4.27 -8.86 4.43
CA ILE A 96 -4.16 -10.02 5.32
C ILE A 96 -3.93 -11.30 4.51
N THR A 97 -4.61 -11.48 3.38
CA THR A 97 -4.45 -12.66 2.54
C THR A 97 -3.04 -12.75 1.98
N LEU A 98 -2.51 -11.64 1.45
CA LEU A 98 -1.13 -11.55 0.99
C LEU A 98 -0.13 -11.84 2.13
N ASP A 99 -0.38 -11.30 3.32
CA ASP A 99 0.44 -11.54 4.50
C ASP A 99 0.48 -13.03 4.88
N ARG A 100 -0.64 -13.71 4.81
CA ARG A 100 -0.73 -15.15 5.08
C ARG A 100 0.01 -16.00 4.03
N ILE A 101 -0.20 -15.71 2.73
CA ILE A 101 0.48 -16.42 1.63
C ILE A 101 1.99 -16.19 1.72
N SER A 102 2.40 -14.95 1.98
CA SER A 102 3.81 -14.57 2.10
C SER A 102 4.45 -14.90 3.45
N LYS A 103 3.71 -15.48 4.42
CA LYS A 103 4.19 -15.81 5.77
C LYS A 103 4.72 -14.60 6.55
N GLY A 104 3.96 -13.50 6.53
CA GLY A 104 4.26 -12.30 7.29
C GLY A 104 5.11 -11.24 6.57
N ARG A 105 5.20 -11.28 5.22
CA ARG A 105 6.02 -10.35 4.43
C ARG A 105 5.24 -9.24 3.73
N ALA A 106 3.91 -9.13 3.94
CA ALA A 106 3.10 -8.13 3.27
C ALA A 106 3.31 -6.72 3.82
N ILE A 107 3.22 -5.74 2.91
CA ILE A 107 3.17 -4.30 3.18
C ILE A 107 1.95 -3.74 2.44
N LEU A 108 1.09 -2.99 3.14
CA LEU A 108 0.04 -2.21 2.51
C LEU A 108 0.60 -0.84 2.10
N GLY A 109 0.96 -0.66 0.84
CA GLY A 109 1.22 0.66 0.28
C GLY A 109 -0.07 1.27 -0.26
N ILE A 110 -0.49 2.44 0.23
CA ILE A 110 -1.78 3.03 -0.09
C ILE A 110 -1.68 4.55 -0.33
N GLY A 111 -2.43 5.03 -1.30
CA GLY A 111 -2.52 6.45 -1.67
C GLY A 111 -3.94 6.91 -1.92
N ALA A 112 -4.12 8.23 -2.03
CA ALA A 112 -5.43 8.84 -2.24
C ALA A 112 -6.07 8.53 -3.62
N GLY A 113 -5.37 7.77 -4.48
CA GLY A 113 -5.80 7.46 -5.83
C GLY A 113 -5.47 8.56 -6.84
N GLU A 114 -5.67 8.24 -8.11
CA GLU A 114 -5.41 9.13 -9.24
C GLU A 114 -6.64 9.21 -10.16
N ALA A 115 -7.01 10.41 -10.57
CA ALA A 115 -8.17 10.64 -11.42
C ALA A 115 -8.13 9.84 -12.74
N GLN A 116 -6.94 9.62 -13.30
CA GLN A 116 -6.77 8.84 -14.54
C GLN A 116 -7.21 7.37 -14.42
N ASN A 117 -7.12 6.80 -13.22
CA ASN A 117 -7.54 5.42 -12.96
C ASN A 117 -9.04 5.27 -12.68
N LEU A 118 -9.78 6.38 -12.63
CA LEU A 118 -11.16 6.43 -12.15
C LEU A 118 -12.11 7.01 -13.20
N LYS A 119 -11.67 8.05 -13.91
CA LYS A 119 -12.51 8.84 -14.82
C LYS A 119 -13.14 7.98 -15.92
N GLU A 120 -12.35 7.12 -16.56
CA GLU A 120 -12.82 6.28 -17.67
C GLU A 120 -13.82 5.20 -17.21
N PHE A 121 -13.83 4.88 -15.92
CA PHE A 121 -14.76 3.94 -15.28
C PHE A 121 -15.93 4.64 -14.59
N CYS A 122 -16.11 5.96 -14.82
CA CYS A 122 -17.16 6.77 -14.20
C CYS A 122 -17.18 6.70 -12.67
N ILE A 123 -16.02 6.50 -12.05
CA ILE A 123 -15.88 6.50 -10.58
C ILE A 123 -15.58 7.94 -10.13
N PRO A 124 -16.40 8.54 -9.25
CA PRO A 124 -16.20 9.91 -8.79
C PRO A 124 -14.89 10.11 -8.04
N PHE A 125 -14.07 11.08 -8.46
CA PHE A 125 -12.84 11.48 -7.78
C PHE A 125 -13.08 12.74 -6.95
N GLU A 126 -13.93 12.61 -5.92
CA GLU A 126 -14.30 13.70 -5.04
C GLU A 126 -13.72 13.51 -3.65
N LYS A 127 -13.16 14.61 -3.10
CA LYS A 127 -12.55 14.64 -1.75
C LYS A 127 -11.63 13.44 -1.46
N PRO A 128 -10.70 13.07 -2.37
CA PRO A 128 -9.94 11.83 -2.30
C PRO A 128 -9.13 11.71 -1.01
N VAL A 129 -8.51 12.79 -0.54
CA VAL A 129 -7.72 12.79 0.71
C VAL A 129 -8.60 12.53 1.94
N SER A 130 -9.85 13.03 1.96
CA SER A 130 -10.77 12.78 3.07
C SER A 130 -11.25 11.33 3.09
N LYS A 131 -11.62 10.79 1.92
CA LYS A 131 -11.97 9.37 1.78
C LYS A 131 -10.83 8.45 2.17
N TRP A 132 -9.62 8.77 1.71
CA TRP A 132 -8.41 8.02 2.05
C TRP A 132 -8.11 8.00 3.55
N ALA A 133 -8.21 9.15 4.22
CA ALA A 133 -8.00 9.24 5.66
C ALA A 133 -8.97 8.32 6.42
N GLU A 134 -10.26 8.41 6.10
CA GLU A 134 -11.29 7.58 6.72
C GLU A 134 -11.12 6.09 6.38
N GLN A 135 -10.72 5.78 5.14
CA GLN A 135 -10.45 4.41 4.72
C GLN A 135 -9.33 3.76 5.54
N ILE A 136 -8.23 4.48 5.82
CA ILE A 136 -7.14 3.94 6.63
C ILE A 136 -7.60 3.66 8.06
N GLU A 137 -8.41 4.55 8.65
CA GLU A 137 -8.98 4.33 9.98
C GLU A 137 -9.87 3.06 10.01
N VAL A 138 -10.69 2.87 8.98
CA VAL A 138 -11.52 1.66 8.83
C VAL A 138 -10.66 0.41 8.65
N ILE A 139 -9.63 0.45 7.80
CA ILE A 139 -8.72 -0.69 7.60
C ILE A 139 -8.06 -1.08 8.93
N LYS A 140 -7.56 -0.12 9.70
CA LYS A 140 -6.91 -0.39 11.01
C LYS A 140 -7.88 -0.98 12.03
N LYS A 141 -9.14 -0.55 12.05
CA LYS A 141 -10.17 -1.18 12.87
C LYS A 141 -10.44 -2.63 12.46
N LEU A 142 -10.57 -2.87 11.15
CA LEU A 142 -10.80 -4.21 10.61
C LEU A 142 -9.62 -5.18 10.87
N TYR A 143 -8.37 -4.72 10.85
CA TYR A 143 -7.22 -5.53 11.20
C TYR A 143 -7.26 -6.10 12.63
N ASN A 144 -7.93 -5.39 13.54
CA ASN A 144 -8.08 -5.79 14.95
C ASN A 144 -9.42 -6.47 15.22
N SER A 145 -10.24 -6.72 14.19
CA SER A 145 -11.55 -7.36 14.34
C SER A 145 -11.48 -8.87 14.19
N ASN A 146 -12.46 -9.55 14.77
CA ASN A 146 -12.73 -10.97 14.59
C ASN A 146 -14.21 -11.24 14.96
N PRO A 147 -14.76 -12.47 14.79
CA PRO A 147 -16.15 -12.76 15.11
C PRO A 147 -16.58 -12.45 16.55
N ASP A 148 -15.65 -12.52 17.52
CA ASP A 148 -15.91 -12.23 18.93
C ASP A 148 -15.70 -10.74 19.25
N ASN A 149 -15.06 -9.99 18.35
CA ASN A 149 -14.76 -8.55 18.50
C ASN A 149 -15.06 -7.82 17.19
N THR A 150 -16.32 -7.62 16.92
CA THR A 150 -16.79 -6.88 15.74
C THR A 150 -16.60 -5.38 15.90
N VAL A 151 -16.59 -4.65 14.79
CA VAL A 151 -16.43 -3.19 14.77
C VAL A 151 -17.62 -2.51 14.12
N ASP A 152 -18.07 -1.45 14.76
CA ASP A 152 -18.95 -0.45 14.19
C ASP A 152 -18.14 0.79 13.78
N TYR A 153 -18.56 1.44 12.73
CA TYR A 153 -17.98 2.68 12.24
C TYR A 153 -19.03 3.54 11.56
N GLU A 154 -19.16 4.78 11.97
CA GLU A 154 -20.05 5.77 11.35
C GLU A 154 -19.21 6.95 10.88
N GLY A 155 -18.78 6.89 9.62
CA GLY A 155 -18.02 7.95 8.98
C GLY A 155 -18.82 8.71 7.93
N GLN A 156 -18.18 9.69 7.31
CA GLN A 156 -18.80 10.45 6.22
C GLN A 156 -18.86 9.63 4.92
N TYR A 157 -17.92 8.72 4.70
CA TYR A 157 -17.76 7.96 3.46
C TYR A 157 -17.95 6.47 3.63
N TYR A 158 -17.70 5.95 4.82
CA TYR A 158 -17.79 4.53 5.12
C TYR A 158 -18.61 4.28 6.38
N GLN A 159 -19.37 3.20 6.36
CA GLN A 159 -20.14 2.74 7.51
C GLN A 159 -19.92 1.25 7.69
N LEU A 160 -19.74 0.82 8.91
CA LEU A 160 -19.65 -0.59 9.28
C LEU A 160 -20.66 -0.85 10.41
N LYS A 161 -21.29 -2.02 10.37
CA LYS A 161 -22.19 -2.48 11.41
C LYS A 161 -21.83 -3.93 11.75
N GLN A 162 -21.37 -4.14 12.97
CA GLN A 162 -20.94 -5.45 13.47
C GLN A 162 -20.01 -6.19 12.48
N ALA A 163 -19.13 -5.43 11.85
CA ALA A 163 -18.24 -5.95 10.83
C ALA A 163 -16.99 -6.60 11.42
N CYS A 164 -16.53 -7.68 10.81
CA CYS A 164 -15.25 -8.29 11.16
C CYS A 164 -14.62 -8.97 9.95
N LEU A 165 -13.32 -9.22 10.05
CA LEU A 165 -12.60 -10.13 9.16
C LEU A 165 -12.38 -11.46 9.86
N GLN A 166 -12.69 -12.57 9.17
CA GLN A 166 -12.48 -13.94 9.68
C GLN A 166 -11.07 -14.47 9.36
N ALA A 167 -10.13 -13.56 9.05
CA ALA A 167 -8.74 -13.88 8.79
C ALA A 167 -7.84 -12.95 9.63
N ALA A 168 -6.92 -13.53 10.37
CA ALA A 168 -5.89 -12.80 11.09
C ALA A 168 -4.57 -12.79 10.31
N SER A 169 -3.82 -11.68 10.37
CA SER A 169 -2.48 -11.58 9.83
C SER A 169 -1.47 -12.46 10.60
N ILE A 170 -0.45 -12.92 9.88
CA ILE A 170 0.74 -13.58 10.46
C ILE A 170 1.60 -12.52 11.15
N ARG A 171 1.90 -11.44 10.42
CA ARG A 171 2.66 -10.30 10.96
C ARG A 171 1.89 -9.59 12.07
N LYS A 172 2.57 -9.24 13.15
CA LYS A 172 1.95 -8.56 14.31
C LYS A 172 2.45 -7.12 14.41
N PRO A 173 1.58 -6.19 14.74
CA PRO A 173 0.12 -6.35 14.98
C PRO A 173 -0.67 -6.62 13.68
N HIS A 174 -0.19 -6.18 12.53
CA HIS A 174 -0.79 -6.32 11.19
C HIS A 174 0.24 -5.97 10.11
N PRO A 175 -0.02 -6.18 8.81
CA PRO A 175 0.81 -5.67 7.73
C PRO A 175 1.01 -4.14 7.87
N PRO A 176 2.24 -3.61 7.83
CA PRO A 176 2.46 -2.18 7.99
C PRO A 176 1.85 -1.41 6.83
N THR A 177 1.27 -0.25 7.14
CA THR A 177 0.65 0.65 6.18
C THR A 177 1.63 1.74 5.77
N TYR A 178 2.10 1.70 4.53
CA TYR A 178 2.98 2.70 3.94
C TYR A 178 2.16 3.69 3.11
N MET A 179 2.32 4.97 3.37
CA MET A 179 1.47 6.02 2.82
C MET A 179 2.18 6.83 1.74
N ALA A 180 1.57 6.90 0.54
CA ALA A 180 2.04 7.79 -0.52
C ALA A 180 1.52 9.20 -0.30
N SER A 181 2.39 10.10 0.08
CA SER A 181 2.03 11.47 0.43
C SER A 181 3.11 12.48 0.02
N GLY A 182 2.70 13.72 -0.26
CA GLY A 182 3.60 14.79 -0.66
C GLY A 182 3.05 16.19 -0.35
N GLY A 183 1.77 16.32 -0.04
CA GLY A 183 1.17 17.61 0.36
C GLY A 183 1.03 17.71 1.88
N LYS A 184 1.01 18.92 2.41
CA LYS A 184 0.95 19.21 3.86
C LYS A 184 -0.08 18.35 4.62
N ARG A 185 -1.32 18.25 4.10
CA ARG A 185 -2.38 17.46 4.74
C ARG A 185 -2.11 15.95 4.70
N THR A 186 -1.55 15.46 3.60
CA THR A 186 -1.25 14.03 3.46
C THR A 186 -0.01 13.63 4.24
N LEU A 187 0.98 14.52 4.40
CA LEU A 187 2.13 14.31 5.30
C LEU A 187 1.69 14.28 6.77
N ASP A 188 0.76 15.16 7.18
CA ASP A 188 0.17 15.11 8.55
C ASP A 188 -0.59 13.78 8.78
N LEU A 189 -1.33 13.29 7.78
CA LEU A 189 -1.97 11.97 7.85
C LEU A 189 -0.95 10.83 7.93
N THR A 190 0.17 10.93 7.23
CA THR A 190 1.24 9.94 7.30
C THR A 190 1.82 9.87 8.70
N GLY A 191 2.11 11.01 9.32
CA GLY A 191 2.55 11.06 10.72
C GLY A 191 1.50 10.52 11.69
N LYS A 192 0.21 10.79 11.44
CA LYS A 192 -0.90 10.31 12.28
C LYS A 192 -1.13 8.80 12.16
N LEU A 193 -1.13 8.23 10.95
CA LEU A 193 -1.68 6.91 10.66
C LEU A 193 -0.71 5.92 10.01
N GLY A 194 0.38 6.38 9.37
CA GLY A 194 1.30 5.54 8.60
C GLY A 194 2.35 4.82 9.46
N GLU A 195 2.75 3.63 9.08
CA GLU A 195 3.94 2.95 9.60
C GLU A 195 5.16 3.11 8.65
N GLY A 196 4.93 3.68 7.47
CA GLY A 196 5.96 4.04 6.51
C GLY A 196 5.50 5.12 5.55
N TRP A 197 6.46 5.69 4.82
CA TRP A 197 6.22 6.72 3.81
C TRP A 197 6.79 6.29 2.47
N LEU A 198 6.02 6.47 1.40
CA LEU A 198 6.39 6.17 0.01
C LEU A 198 6.44 7.48 -0.79
N PRO A 199 7.57 8.19 -0.80
CA PRO A 199 7.76 9.38 -1.61
C PRO A 199 8.01 9.04 -3.08
N ILE A 200 7.65 9.96 -4.00
CA ILE A 200 7.93 9.83 -5.42
C ILE A 200 8.39 11.17 -6.01
N GLY A 201 9.46 11.16 -6.79
CA GLY A 201 9.94 12.34 -7.51
C GLY A 201 10.58 13.41 -6.62
N TYR A 202 11.36 13.03 -5.62
CA TYR A 202 11.96 13.93 -4.64
C TYR A 202 13.42 14.27 -4.94
N THR A 203 13.81 15.53 -4.67
CA THR A 203 15.20 15.88 -4.41
C THR A 203 15.57 15.53 -2.97
N PRO A 204 16.87 15.39 -2.63
CA PRO A 204 17.28 15.14 -1.24
C PRO A 204 16.75 16.19 -0.24
N GLU A 205 16.73 17.46 -0.65
CA GLU A 205 16.27 18.58 0.20
C GLU A 205 14.76 18.49 0.46
N LEU A 206 13.97 18.23 -0.56
CA LEU A 206 12.51 18.09 -0.44
C LEU A 206 12.16 16.83 0.36
N PHE A 207 12.90 15.73 0.18
CA PHE A 207 12.74 14.52 0.98
C PHE A 207 12.97 14.82 2.47
N GLU A 208 14.05 15.50 2.80
CA GLU A 208 14.37 15.84 4.18
C GLU A 208 13.37 16.80 4.82
N ASP A 209 12.87 17.79 4.05
CA ASP A 209 11.83 18.70 4.53
C ASP A 209 10.53 17.96 4.85
N HIS A 210 10.06 17.10 3.95
CA HIS A 210 8.84 16.34 4.16
C HIS A 210 9.00 15.28 5.27
N ARG A 211 10.17 14.65 5.38
CA ARG A 211 10.48 13.76 6.49
C ARG A 211 10.30 14.45 7.85
N LYS A 212 10.85 15.66 7.98
CA LYS A 212 10.69 16.48 9.20
C LYS A 212 9.23 16.84 9.47
N GLN A 213 8.45 17.16 8.43
CA GLN A 213 7.02 17.43 8.58
C GLN A 213 6.26 16.21 9.12
N ILE A 214 6.60 15.01 8.64
CA ILE A 214 6.03 13.75 9.14
C ILE A 214 6.41 13.53 10.60
N GLU A 215 7.67 13.74 10.98
CA GLU A 215 8.15 13.61 12.37
C GLU A 215 7.41 14.56 13.31
N VAL A 216 7.26 15.84 12.94
CA VAL A 216 6.47 16.82 13.71
C VAL A 216 5.02 16.35 13.87
N SER A 217 4.44 15.76 12.84
CA SER A 217 3.10 15.18 12.92
C SER A 217 3.06 13.96 13.85
N MET A 218 4.05 13.08 13.80
CA MET A 218 4.14 11.93 14.71
C MET A 218 4.17 12.39 16.17
N ASP A 219 5.00 13.36 16.49
CA ASP A 219 5.08 13.95 17.84
C ASP A 219 3.75 14.55 18.28
N LYS A 220 3.09 15.30 17.40
CA LYS A 220 1.74 15.87 17.64
C LYS A 220 0.70 14.82 18.02
N TYR A 221 0.79 13.63 17.45
CA TYR A 221 -0.14 12.52 17.71
C TYR A 221 0.40 11.49 18.71
N GLY A 222 1.49 11.81 19.43
CA GLY A 222 2.06 10.95 20.46
C GLY A 222 2.64 9.63 19.94
N ARG A 223 3.12 9.61 18.70
CA ARG A 223 3.75 8.44 18.07
C ARG A 223 5.26 8.56 18.11
N SER A 224 5.95 7.50 18.53
CA SER A 224 7.41 7.36 18.42
C SER A 224 7.85 6.99 17.01
N GLN A 225 9.09 7.37 16.64
CA GLN A 225 9.75 6.99 15.39
C GLN A 225 10.11 5.50 15.35
#